data_8a562267c4564382ffc6e63b5ccd4a49
#
_entry.id   8a562267c4564382ffc6e63b5ccd4a49
#
_cell.length_a   1.000
_cell.length_b   1.000
_cell.length_c   1.000
_cell.angle_alpha   90.00
_cell.angle_beta   90.00
_cell.angle_gamma   90.00
#
_symmetry.space_group_name_H-M   'P 1'
#
loop_
_entity.id
_entity.type
_entity.pdbx_description
1 polymer ?
#
loop_
_entity_poly.entity_id
_entity_poly.type
_entity_poly.pdbx_seq_one_letter_code
_entity_poly.pdbx_strand_id
1 'polypeptide(L)'
;MSTQLPGERALENRPSIEAKALRINLNEHIYGTFAEIGAGQEVARHFFRVGGASGTIAKTISAYDKNFSDNIYGEDEDGRYVTETRLSKMLNHEMQLLENRIPRSEHPNKMFFTYANTVTTIDFAKKFKGHGWMGIRFQTGPDIAYSEITLHVRFHQTEARFQQESLGIMGANLIYGAFYKHDEPKKLLKYLYDHLDKDAIEIDTINFSGPNFEGVDNRLMSLQLVKKGMTEAVMFNPNGNNILPARELYKKNILALRGSFRPVTKVNIDMFEKSLEVFLKERDVNENKTVVIFEITLSNLTSQGEIDEKDFMDRAKLLCSLGHIVMISNFKEYYRLVDYLSQYTKKQMALAMGVNNFVEIFDENYYTDLSGGILEAFGKMFYNNLKVYLYPMKDEKGAIVTSNNLKLHPRMKDFYKFFKYNGKVMDIFDFEPEYLDIFSREILKQIKNNEAGWDEHLPEGISEMIVKKEMFGYNPALKKIKP
;
A
#
# COMPACT_ATOMS: atom_id res chain seq x y z
N MET A 1 45.39 1.84 -8.67
CA MET A 1 44.49 1.56 -7.55
C MET A 1 43.10 2.05 -7.95
N SER A 2 42.20 1.14 -8.38
CA SER A 2 40.82 1.48 -8.74
C SER A 2 40.01 1.64 -7.47
N THR A 3 39.52 2.84 -7.24
CA THR A 3 38.57 3.17 -6.17
C THR A 3 37.19 2.60 -6.54
N GLN A 4 36.87 1.41 -6.03
CA GLN A 4 35.52 0.85 -6.09
C GLN A 4 34.58 1.72 -5.24
N LEU A 5 33.44 2.11 -5.81
CA LEU A 5 32.40 2.87 -5.15
C LEU A 5 31.77 2.04 -3.99
N PRO A 6 31.35 2.68 -2.87
CA PRO A 6 30.82 1.97 -1.69
C PRO A 6 29.59 1.07 -1.95
N GLY A 7 28.91 1.25 -3.08
CA GLY A 7 27.78 0.40 -3.52
C GLY A 7 28.16 -0.95 -4.08
N GLU A 8 29.33 -1.08 -4.69
CA GLU A 8 29.77 -2.34 -5.33
C GLU A 8 30.14 -3.43 -4.30
N ARG A 9 30.74 -3.06 -3.15
CA ARG A 9 31.07 -4.02 -2.09
C ARG A 9 29.84 -4.66 -1.41
N ALA A 10 28.66 -4.01 -1.47
CA ALA A 10 27.43 -4.56 -0.93
C ALA A 10 26.77 -5.61 -1.84
N LEU A 11 27.11 -5.62 -3.13
CA LEU A 11 26.63 -6.59 -4.12
C LEU A 11 27.41 -7.91 -4.07
N GLU A 12 28.69 -7.89 -3.72
CA GLU A 12 29.57 -9.09 -3.68
C GLU A 12 29.18 -10.13 -2.60
N ASN A 13 28.34 -9.78 -1.63
CA ASN A 13 27.97 -10.68 -0.51
C ASN A 13 26.54 -11.26 -0.59
N ARG A 14 25.83 -11.12 -1.72
CA ARG A 14 24.49 -11.68 -1.88
C ARG A 14 24.58 -13.03 -2.59
N PRO A 15 24.04 -14.11 -1.97
CA PRO A 15 23.99 -15.41 -2.64
C PRO A 15 23.23 -15.31 -3.96
N SER A 16 23.75 -15.93 -5.02
CA SER A 16 23.01 -16.02 -6.30
C SER A 16 21.71 -16.81 -6.11
N ILE A 17 20.80 -16.74 -7.07
CA ILE A 17 19.53 -17.47 -7.02
C ILE A 17 19.81 -18.98 -6.97
N GLU A 18 20.82 -19.45 -7.72
CA GLU A 18 21.26 -20.84 -7.70
C GLU A 18 21.79 -21.25 -6.31
N ALA A 19 22.59 -20.40 -5.68
CA ALA A 19 23.10 -20.68 -4.34
C ALA A 19 21.99 -20.73 -3.28
N LYS A 20 20.98 -19.85 -3.41
CA LYS A 20 19.78 -19.86 -2.54
C LYS A 20 18.98 -21.15 -2.72
N ALA A 21 18.67 -21.52 -3.97
CA ALA A 21 17.93 -22.73 -4.28
C ALA A 21 18.69 -24.01 -3.85
N LEU A 22 20.00 -24.07 -4.11
CA LEU A 22 20.85 -25.19 -3.68
C LEU A 22 20.88 -25.34 -2.16
N ARG A 23 20.96 -24.24 -1.41
CA ARG A 23 20.95 -24.27 0.05
C ARG A 23 19.63 -24.83 0.63
N ILE A 24 18.49 -24.55 -0.01
CA ILE A 24 17.20 -25.14 0.33
C ILE A 24 17.23 -26.64 0.01
N ASN A 25 17.64 -27.01 -1.21
CA ASN A 25 17.67 -28.41 -1.67
C ASN A 25 18.56 -29.31 -0.81
N LEU A 26 19.67 -28.80 -0.32
CA LEU A 26 20.62 -29.57 0.51
C LEU A 26 20.24 -29.60 2.00
N ASN A 27 19.18 -28.93 2.41
CA ASN A 27 18.70 -28.99 3.78
C ASN A 27 17.74 -30.18 3.95
N GLU A 28 18.23 -31.25 4.52
CA GLU A 28 17.49 -32.52 4.74
C GLU A 28 16.23 -32.36 5.61
N HIS A 29 16.09 -31.26 6.36
CA HIS A 29 14.92 -31.01 7.19
C HIS A 29 13.79 -30.29 6.42
N ILE A 30 14.06 -29.63 5.29
CA ILE A 30 13.07 -28.95 4.51
C ILE A 30 12.42 -29.89 3.51
N TYR A 31 11.07 -29.91 3.47
CA TYR A 31 10.35 -30.76 2.54
C TYR A 31 9.03 -30.08 2.11
N GLY A 32 8.76 -29.98 0.83
CA GLY A 32 7.57 -29.24 0.40
C GLY A 32 7.16 -29.42 -1.05
N THR A 33 6.14 -28.66 -1.44
CA THR A 33 5.49 -28.75 -2.73
C THR A 33 5.33 -27.36 -3.36
N PHE A 34 5.24 -27.36 -4.68
CA PHE A 34 4.97 -26.18 -5.51
C PHE A 34 3.65 -26.34 -6.26
N ALA A 35 2.80 -25.30 -6.24
CA ALA A 35 1.55 -25.27 -6.97
C ALA A 35 1.41 -23.94 -7.71
N GLU A 36 1.15 -24.01 -9.00
CA GLU A 36 1.16 -22.85 -9.87
C GLU A 36 -0.10 -22.80 -10.74
N ILE A 37 -0.72 -21.62 -10.81
CA ILE A 37 -1.76 -21.30 -11.76
C ILE A 37 -1.27 -20.18 -12.67
N GLY A 38 -1.28 -20.40 -13.98
CA GLY A 38 -0.79 -19.47 -14.98
C GLY A 38 0.73 -19.44 -15.06
N ALA A 39 1.36 -18.30 -14.85
CA ALA A 39 2.80 -18.14 -14.84
C ALA A 39 3.39 -18.51 -13.46
N GLY A 40 4.60 -19.07 -13.43
CA GLY A 40 5.25 -19.40 -12.16
C GLY A 40 6.21 -20.59 -12.23
N GLN A 41 6.21 -21.30 -13.35
CA GLN A 41 7.02 -22.52 -13.57
C GLN A 41 8.51 -22.26 -13.38
N GLU A 42 8.97 -21.04 -13.59
CA GLU A 42 10.36 -20.65 -13.37
C GLU A 42 10.79 -20.74 -11.91
N VAL A 43 9.85 -20.63 -10.94
CA VAL A 43 10.17 -20.80 -9.53
C VAL A 43 10.67 -22.21 -9.26
N ALA A 44 9.89 -23.24 -9.57
CA ALA A 44 10.30 -24.64 -9.40
C ALA A 44 11.54 -24.97 -10.24
N ARG A 45 11.67 -24.40 -11.44
CA ARG A 45 12.82 -24.60 -12.35
C ARG A 45 14.14 -24.19 -11.69
N HIS A 46 14.19 -23.10 -10.91
CA HIS A 46 15.40 -22.71 -10.19
C HIS A 46 15.91 -23.82 -9.25
N PHE A 47 15.01 -24.50 -8.55
CA PHE A 47 15.37 -25.59 -7.62
C PHE A 47 15.80 -26.86 -8.37
N PHE A 48 15.13 -27.22 -9.46
CA PHE A 48 15.52 -28.42 -10.23
C PHE A 48 16.85 -28.25 -10.97
N ARG A 49 17.16 -27.05 -11.46
CA ARG A 49 18.41 -26.80 -12.23
C ARG A 49 19.68 -26.94 -11.41
N VAL A 50 19.63 -26.66 -10.12
CA VAL A 50 20.82 -26.70 -9.25
C VAL A 50 21.09 -28.08 -8.68
N GLY A 51 20.20 -29.05 -8.87
CA GLY A 51 20.32 -30.40 -8.35
C GLY A 51 19.96 -30.53 -6.86
N GLY A 52 20.01 -31.74 -6.32
CA GLY A 52 19.73 -32.04 -4.91
C GLY A 52 18.23 -31.92 -4.52
N ALA A 53 17.34 -31.73 -5.45
CA ALA A 53 15.92 -31.47 -5.15
C ALA A 53 15.12 -32.70 -4.68
N SER A 54 15.57 -33.91 -4.98
CA SER A 54 14.80 -35.14 -4.73
C SER A 54 14.48 -35.41 -3.26
N GLY A 55 15.28 -34.90 -2.34
CA GLY A 55 15.08 -35.06 -0.89
C GLY A 55 14.26 -33.89 -0.26
N THR A 56 13.93 -32.87 -1.04
CA THR A 56 13.34 -31.62 -0.55
C THR A 56 12.04 -31.28 -1.25
N ILE A 57 11.91 -31.55 -2.56
CA ILE A 57 10.72 -31.20 -3.33
C ILE A 57 9.90 -32.47 -3.58
N ALA A 58 8.75 -32.55 -2.91
CA ALA A 58 7.82 -33.68 -3.04
C ALA A 58 7.12 -33.68 -4.41
N LYS A 59 6.69 -32.52 -4.84
CA LYS A 59 5.83 -32.37 -6.03
C LYS A 59 5.89 -30.95 -6.56
N THR A 60 5.74 -30.79 -7.87
CA THR A 60 5.33 -29.55 -8.51
C THR A 60 4.11 -29.83 -9.39
N ILE A 61 3.15 -28.90 -9.40
CA ILE A 61 1.95 -28.97 -10.24
C ILE A 61 1.69 -27.61 -10.87
N SER A 62 1.41 -27.60 -12.16
CA SER A 62 0.97 -26.42 -12.90
C SER A 62 -0.46 -26.65 -13.43
N ALA A 63 -1.44 -26.01 -12.78
CA ALA A 63 -2.84 -26.06 -13.20
C ALA A 63 -3.16 -24.87 -14.12
N TYR A 64 -2.81 -24.99 -15.39
CA TYR A 64 -2.85 -23.89 -16.35
C TYR A 64 -4.25 -23.54 -16.84
N ASP A 65 -5.11 -24.54 -17.02
CA ASP A 65 -6.52 -24.34 -17.44
C ASP A 65 -7.40 -23.91 -16.26
N LYS A 66 -8.26 -22.91 -16.50
CA LYS A 66 -9.13 -22.36 -15.46
C LYS A 66 -10.07 -23.43 -14.89
N ASN A 67 -10.78 -24.18 -15.75
CA ASN A 67 -11.75 -25.18 -15.29
C ASN A 67 -11.05 -26.30 -14.53
N PHE A 68 -9.87 -26.70 -14.98
CA PHE A 68 -9.08 -27.71 -14.30
C PHE A 68 -8.63 -27.24 -12.93
N SER A 69 -8.18 -25.98 -12.81
CA SER A 69 -7.79 -25.39 -11.52
C SER A 69 -8.97 -25.21 -10.57
N ASP A 70 -10.17 -24.86 -11.11
CA ASP A 70 -11.40 -24.75 -10.33
C ASP A 70 -11.84 -26.11 -9.77
N ASN A 71 -11.65 -27.21 -10.54
CA ASN A 71 -11.93 -28.56 -10.06
C ASN A 71 -10.99 -29.03 -8.94
N ILE A 72 -9.75 -28.53 -8.89
CA ILE A 72 -8.79 -28.89 -7.81
C ILE A 72 -9.04 -28.03 -6.57
N TYR A 73 -9.17 -26.71 -6.74
CA TYR A 73 -9.13 -25.73 -5.63
C TYR A 73 -10.49 -25.11 -5.30
N GLY A 74 -11.54 -25.46 -6.05
CA GLY A 74 -12.88 -24.86 -5.95
C GLY A 74 -12.99 -23.52 -6.67
N GLU A 75 -14.18 -23.12 -7.06
CA GLU A 75 -14.45 -21.82 -7.67
C GLU A 75 -14.36 -20.68 -6.65
N ASP A 76 -13.97 -19.48 -7.09
CA ASP A 76 -14.10 -18.24 -6.32
C ASP A 76 -15.44 -17.56 -6.65
N GLU A 77 -16.03 -16.84 -5.69
CA GLU A 77 -17.37 -16.24 -5.77
C GLU A 77 -17.55 -15.32 -6.99
N ASP A 78 -16.49 -14.62 -7.42
CA ASP A 78 -16.51 -13.72 -8.58
C ASP A 78 -16.06 -14.40 -9.88
N GLY A 79 -15.84 -15.72 -9.86
CA GLY A 79 -15.40 -16.52 -10.99
C GLY A 79 -13.98 -16.19 -11.48
N ARG A 80 -13.20 -15.44 -10.71
CA ARG A 80 -11.79 -15.14 -10.98
C ARG A 80 -10.90 -16.20 -10.37
N TYR A 81 -9.71 -16.39 -10.93
CA TYR A 81 -8.72 -17.36 -10.44
C TYR A 81 -7.39 -16.71 -10.03
N VAL A 82 -7.20 -15.42 -10.32
CA VAL A 82 -6.05 -14.64 -9.86
C VAL A 82 -6.50 -13.78 -8.67
N THR A 83 -6.65 -14.43 -7.50
CA THR A 83 -7.17 -13.82 -6.28
C THR A 83 -6.38 -14.26 -5.06
N GLU A 84 -6.41 -13.48 -3.98
CA GLU A 84 -5.87 -13.85 -2.68
C GLU A 84 -6.55 -15.11 -2.13
N THR A 85 -7.87 -15.20 -2.30
CA THR A 85 -8.67 -16.36 -1.88
C THR A 85 -8.22 -17.63 -2.59
N ARG A 86 -7.95 -17.56 -3.90
CA ARG A 86 -7.40 -18.69 -4.66
C ARG A 86 -6.04 -19.12 -4.14
N LEU A 87 -5.13 -18.17 -3.90
CA LEU A 87 -3.83 -18.47 -3.31
C LEU A 87 -3.97 -19.19 -1.97
N SER A 88 -4.83 -18.70 -1.08
CA SER A 88 -5.08 -19.32 0.23
C SER A 88 -5.61 -20.75 0.10
N LYS A 89 -6.58 -20.98 -0.81
CA LYS A 89 -7.09 -22.34 -1.11
C LYS A 89 -5.98 -23.27 -1.60
N MET A 90 -5.10 -22.80 -2.48
CA MET A 90 -3.95 -23.57 -2.98
C MET A 90 -2.98 -23.92 -1.86
N LEU A 91 -2.57 -22.96 -1.03
CA LEU A 91 -1.65 -23.19 0.09
C LEU A 91 -2.23 -24.21 1.07
N ASN A 92 -3.52 -24.10 1.41
CA ASN A 92 -4.21 -25.02 2.30
C ASN A 92 -4.31 -26.44 1.72
N HIS A 93 -4.81 -26.55 0.48
CA HIS A 93 -5.01 -27.83 -0.20
C HIS A 93 -3.71 -28.63 -0.34
N GLU A 94 -2.66 -27.96 -0.82
CA GLU A 94 -1.37 -28.61 -1.06
C GLU A 94 -0.66 -29.00 0.24
N MET A 95 -0.82 -28.20 1.30
CA MET A 95 -0.29 -28.56 2.61
C MET A 95 -0.99 -29.80 3.19
N GLN A 96 -2.33 -29.82 3.16
CA GLN A 96 -3.11 -30.98 3.61
C GLN A 96 -2.78 -32.24 2.80
N LEU A 97 -2.63 -32.10 1.47
CA LEU A 97 -2.23 -33.22 0.63
C LEU A 97 -0.85 -33.75 0.99
N LEU A 98 0.11 -32.84 1.28
CA LEU A 98 1.46 -33.21 1.70
C LEU A 98 1.43 -33.97 3.03
N GLU A 99 0.74 -33.44 4.04
CA GLU A 99 0.61 -34.06 5.36
C GLU A 99 -0.05 -35.44 5.31
N ASN A 100 -1.09 -35.59 4.48
CA ASN A 100 -1.79 -36.86 4.28
C ASN A 100 -0.91 -37.93 3.60
N ARG A 101 0.05 -37.52 2.75
CA ARG A 101 0.91 -38.42 2.00
C ARG A 101 2.23 -38.74 2.70
N ILE A 102 2.70 -37.82 3.53
CA ILE A 102 3.97 -37.91 4.26
C ILE A 102 3.69 -37.80 5.77
N PRO A 103 3.33 -38.91 6.44
CA PRO A 103 2.97 -38.88 7.85
C PRO A 103 4.11 -38.39 8.73
N ARG A 104 3.80 -37.56 9.71
CA ARG A 104 4.78 -37.07 10.69
C ARG A 104 5.47 -38.16 11.47
N SER A 105 4.77 -39.27 11.76
CA SER A 105 5.32 -40.43 12.44
C SER A 105 6.53 -41.06 11.73
N GLU A 106 6.57 -40.97 10.40
CA GLU A 106 7.62 -41.49 9.55
C GLU A 106 8.70 -40.45 9.25
N HIS A 107 8.35 -39.16 9.38
CA HIS A 107 9.21 -38.02 9.04
C HIS A 107 9.24 -36.96 10.16
N PRO A 108 9.63 -37.32 11.40
CA PRO A 108 9.46 -36.44 12.58
C PRO A 108 10.34 -35.18 12.53
N ASN A 109 11.40 -35.16 11.75
CA ASN A 109 12.35 -34.05 11.68
C ASN A 109 12.10 -33.13 10.49
N LYS A 110 11.06 -33.38 9.66
CA LYS A 110 10.78 -32.55 8.48
C LYS A 110 9.98 -31.30 8.84
N MET A 111 10.43 -30.17 8.31
CA MET A 111 9.69 -28.90 8.26
C MET A 111 8.98 -28.81 6.92
N PHE A 112 7.65 -28.83 6.93
CA PHE A 112 6.89 -28.79 5.69
C PHE A 112 6.70 -27.38 5.18
N PHE A 113 6.68 -27.24 3.85
CA PHE A 113 6.28 -26.01 3.20
C PHE A 113 5.42 -26.26 1.95
N THR A 114 4.61 -25.29 1.62
CA THR A 114 3.91 -25.17 0.33
C THR A 114 4.16 -23.80 -0.23
N TYR A 115 4.73 -23.74 -1.42
CA TYR A 115 4.75 -22.55 -2.23
C TYR A 115 3.63 -22.60 -3.23
N ALA A 116 2.87 -21.51 -3.38
CA ALA A 116 1.86 -21.39 -4.41
C ALA A 116 1.86 -20.01 -5.06
N ASN A 117 1.42 -19.98 -6.32
CA ASN A 117 1.11 -18.72 -7.01
C ASN A 117 -0.08 -18.87 -7.96
N THR A 118 -0.81 -17.76 -8.16
CA THR A 118 -1.83 -17.63 -9.18
C THR A 118 -1.57 -16.29 -9.86
N VAL A 119 -1.05 -16.35 -11.10
CA VAL A 119 -0.47 -15.18 -11.79
C VAL A 119 -0.82 -15.20 -13.25
N THR A 120 -1.25 -14.04 -13.76
CA THR A 120 -1.37 -13.78 -15.20
C THR A 120 -0.25 -12.86 -15.66
N THR A 121 0.38 -13.19 -16.78
CA THR A 121 1.31 -12.29 -17.47
C THR A 121 0.56 -11.31 -18.36
N ILE A 122 1.30 -10.36 -18.95
CA ILE A 122 0.77 -9.49 -20.00
C ILE A 122 0.10 -10.32 -21.09
N ASP A 123 -1.09 -9.90 -21.54
CA ASP A 123 -1.80 -10.58 -22.63
C ASP A 123 -1.13 -10.32 -23.98
N PHE A 124 -1.42 -11.17 -24.96
CA PHE A 124 -0.84 -11.09 -26.30
C PHE A 124 -1.10 -9.73 -26.98
N ALA A 125 -2.26 -9.13 -26.72
CA ALA A 125 -2.62 -7.82 -27.25
C ALA A 125 -1.99 -6.64 -26.46
N LYS A 126 -1.24 -6.92 -25.39
CA LYS A 126 -0.62 -5.93 -24.48
C LYS A 126 -1.61 -4.92 -23.89
N LYS A 127 -2.88 -5.31 -23.76
CA LYS A 127 -3.95 -4.46 -23.20
C LYS A 127 -4.03 -4.54 -21.68
N PHE A 128 -3.72 -5.69 -21.10
CA PHE A 128 -3.78 -5.94 -19.66
C PHE A 128 -2.37 -6.19 -19.13
N LYS A 129 -2.02 -5.47 -18.08
CA LYS A 129 -0.74 -5.67 -17.37
C LYS A 129 -0.78 -6.97 -16.58
N GLY A 130 0.32 -7.72 -16.56
CA GLY A 130 0.45 -8.90 -15.75
C GLY A 130 0.44 -8.58 -14.24
N HIS A 131 -0.21 -9.44 -13.47
CA HIS A 131 -0.24 -9.35 -12.01
C HIS A 131 -0.61 -10.71 -11.39
N GLY A 132 -0.44 -10.84 -10.09
CA GLY A 132 -0.90 -12.03 -9.40
C GLY A 132 -0.52 -12.11 -7.94
N TRP A 133 -0.95 -13.19 -7.33
CA TRP A 133 -0.68 -13.53 -5.95
C TRP A 133 0.32 -14.65 -5.85
N MET A 134 1.23 -14.57 -4.91
CA MET A 134 2.17 -15.62 -4.56
C MET A 134 2.34 -15.70 -3.06
N GLY A 135 2.69 -16.89 -2.54
CA GLY A 135 2.86 -17.06 -1.12
C GLY A 135 3.54 -18.37 -0.76
N ILE A 136 3.95 -18.43 0.48
CA ILE A 136 4.51 -19.61 1.11
C ILE A 136 3.89 -19.85 2.48
N ARG A 137 3.44 -21.08 2.74
CA ARG A 137 3.11 -21.61 4.06
C ARG A 137 4.23 -22.52 4.48
N PHE A 138 4.80 -22.34 5.66
CA PHE A 138 6.02 -23.04 6.06
C PHE A 138 6.13 -23.22 7.57
N GLN A 139 6.98 -24.14 7.99
CA GLN A 139 7.38 -24.37 9.37
C GLN A 139 8.86 -24.03 9.57
N THR A 140 9.20 -23.57 10.74
CA THR A 140 10.59 -23.33 11.18
C THR A 140 11.09 -24.40 12.16
N GLY A 141 10.23 -25.35 12.50
CA GLY A 141 10.51 -26.55 13.27
C GLY A 141 9.40 -27.57 13.05
N PRO A 142 9.66 -28.87 13.23
CA PRO A 142 8.70 -29.95 12.95
C PRO A 142 7.38 -29.82 13.71
N ASP A 143 7.45 -29.34 14.97
CA ASP A 143 6.32 -29.23 15.89
C ASP A 143 5.76 -27.78 15.96
N ILE A 144 6.30 -26.87 15.14
CA ILE A 144 5.85 -25.48 15.11
C ILE A 144 4.69 -25.35 14.12
N ALA A 145 3.64 -24.64 14.53
CA ALA A 145 2.53 -24.32 13.65
C ALA A 145 2.98 -23.50 12.43
N TYR A 146 2.21 -23.56 11.36
CA TYR A 146 2.54 -22.90 10.11
C TYR A 146 2.52 -21.38 10.21
N SER A 147 3.52 -20.77 9.60
CA SER A 147 3.51 -19.34 9.27
C SER A 147 3.32 -19.15 7.79
N GLU A 148 2.79 -17.99 7.39
CA GLU A 148 2.58 -17.65 6.00
C GLU A 148 3.15 -16.27 5.67
N ILE A 149 3.64 -16.16 4.43
CA ILE A 149 3.95 -14.89 3.78
C ILE A 149 3.20 -14.91 2.46
N THR A 150 2.28 -13.95 2.26
CA THR A 150 1.56 -13.77 1.00
C THR A 150 1.81 -12.39 0.46
N LEU A 151 1.93 -12.27 -0.85
CA LEU A 151 2.13 -10.99 -1.52
C LEU A 151 1.42 -10.94 -2.87
N HIS A 152 0.99 -9.74 -3.24
CA HIS A 152 0.50 -9.43 -4.56
C HIS A 152 1.59 -8.68 -5.33
N VAL A 153 1.76 -9.07 -6.61
CA VAL A 153 2.76 -8.49 -7.51
C VAL A 153 2.12 -7.93 -8.77
N ARG A 154 2.72 -6.87 -9.31
CA ARG A 154 2.40 -6.29 -10.61
C ARG A 154 3.66 -6.22 -11.44
N PHE A 155 3.56 -6.55 -12.74
CA PHE A 155 4.70 -6.49 -13.64
C PHE A 155 4.70 -5.18 -14.43
N HIS A 156 5.90 -4.59 -14.57
CA HIS A 156 6.12 -3.40 -15.40
C HIS A 156 6.77 -3.73 -16.74
N GLN A 157 7.38 -4.90 -16.85
CA GLN A 157 7.96 -5.41 -18.10
C GLN A 157 6.88 -5.65 -19.15
N THR A 158 7.23 -5.46 -20.42
CA THR A 158 6.30 -5.49 -21.56
C THR A 158 6.29 -6.81 -22.32
N GLU A 159 6.97 -7.84 -21.81
CA GLU A 159 7.04 -9.18 -22.38
C GLU A 159 6.78 -10.26 -21.32
N ALA A 160 5.93 -11.23 -21.67
CA ALA A 160 5.54 -12.32 -20.77
C ALA A 160 6.74 -13.13 -20.26
N ARG A 161 7.75 -13.37 -21.10
CA ARG A 161 8.96 -14.11 -20.71
C ARG A 161 9.70 -13.43 -19.56
N PHE A 162 9.95 -12.13 -19.67
CA PHE A 162 10.64 -11.39 -18.60
C PHE A 162 9.82 -11.35 -17.31
N GLN A 163 8.49 -11.26 -17.41
CA GLN A 163 7.60 -11.34 -16.25
C GLN A 163 7.70 -12.71 -15.56
N GLN A 164 7.78 -13.81 -16.32
CA GLN A 164 7.98 -15.15 -15.79
C GLN A 164 9.36 -15.28 -15.11
N GLU A 165 10.42 -14.79 -15.73
CA GLU A 165 11.78 -14.79 -15.17
C GLU A 165 11.83 -14.01 -13.85
N SER A 166 11.25 -12.80 -13.80
CA SER A 166 11.18 -11.98 -12.57
C SER A 166 10.36 -12.66 -11.47
N LEU A 167 9.25 -13.30 -11.81
CA LEU A 167 8.45 -14.07 -10.87
C LEU A 167 9.23 -15.26 -10.31
N GLY A 168 10.00 -15.96 -11.17
CA GLY A 168 10.87 -17.06 -10.80
C GLY A 168 11.90 -16.66 -9.75
N ILE A 169 12.58 -15.55 -9.98
CA ILE A 169 13.57 -14.99 -9.05
C ILE A 169 12.91 -14.60 -7.72
N MET A 170 11.77 -13.89 -7.77
CA MET A 170 11.06 -13.45 -6.57
C MET A 170 10.55 -14.64 -5.75
N GLY A 171 10.02 -15.69 -6.40
CA GLY A 171 9.58 -16.91 -5.73
C GLY A 171 10.72 -17.64 -5.03
N ALA A 172 11.87 -17.76 -5.68
CA ALA A 172 13.06 -18.34 -5.07
C ALA A 172 13.56 -17.51 -3.87
N ASN A 173 13.53 -16.17 -3.99
CA ASN A 173 13.86 -15.27 -2.89
C ASN A 173 12.85 -15.38 -1.74
N LEU A 174 11.56 -15.54 -2.00
CA LEU A 174 10.51 -15.71 -0.99
C LEU A 174 10.74 -17.00 -0.20
N ILE A 175 10.97 -18.13 -0.89
CA ILE A 175 11.20 -19.41 -0.25
C ILE A 175 12.48 -19.36 0.61
N TYR A 176 13.57 -18.84 0.07
CA TYR A 176 14.81 -18.65 0.82
C TYR A 176 14.60 -17.71 2.03
N GLY A 177 13.87 -16.62 1.83
CA GLY A 177 13.55 -15.65 2.87
C GLY A 177 12.76 -16.25 4.03
N ALA A 178 11.77 -17.09 3.71
CA ALA A 178 10.94 -17.78 4.70
C ALA A 178 11.76 -18.68 5.65
N PHE A 179 12.76 -19.39 5.14
CA PHE A 179 13.58 -20.26 5.98
C PHE A 179 14.78 -19.59 6.64
N TYR A 180 15.35 -18.55 6.03
CA TYR A 180 16.62 -17.99 6.49
C TYR A 180 16.60 -16.52 6.87
N LYS A 181 15.43 -15.83 6.74
CA LYS A 181 15.29 -14.39 6.98
C LYS A 181 13.95 -14.00 7.64
N HIS A 182 13.15 -14.96 8.08
CA HIS A 182 11.84 -14.73 8.69
C HIS A 182 11.90 -13.96 10.02
N ASP A 183 12.99 -14.08 10.76
CA ASP A 183 13.25 -13.38 12.02
C ASP A 183 13.42 -11.86 11.87
N GLU A 184 13.71 -11.38 10.66
CA GLU A 184 13.88 -9.95 10.36
C GLU A 184 12.95 -9.50 9.19
N PRO A 185 11.61 -9.42 9.37
CA PRO A 185 10.65 -9.16 8.30
C PRO A 185 10.92 -7.86 7.51
N LYS A 186 11.38 -6.77 8.16
CA LYS A 186 11.76 -5.53 7.48
C LYS A 186 12.97 -5.70 6.54
N LYS A 187 13.91 -6.60 6.89
CA LYS A 187 15.04 -6.93 6.01
C LYS A 187 14.64 -7.91 4.94
N LEU A 188 13.73 -8.87 5.26
CA LEU A 188 13.19 -9.82 4.31
C LEU A 188 12.62 -9.12 3.08
N LEU A 189 11.88 -8.02 3.23
CA LEU A 189 11.38 -7.22 2.10
C LEU A 189 12.49 -6.85 1.11
N LYS A 190 13.67 -6.45 1.60
CA LYS A 190 14.81 -6.12 0.73
C LYS A 190 15.36 -7.35 0.00
N TYR A 191 15.37 -8.52 0.67
CA TYR A 191 15.85 -9.77 0.06
C TYR A 191 14.93 -10.28 -1.04
N LEU A 192 13.63 -9.94 -1.04
CA LEU A 192 12.72 -10.30 -2.12
C LEU A 192 13.18 -9.73 -3.48
N TYR A 193 13.85 -8.58 -3.47
CA TYR A 193 14.36 -7.91 -4.67
C TYR A 193 15.82 -8.26 -5.01
N ASP A 194 16.43 -9.24 -4.34
CA ASP A 194 17.78 -9.66 -4.72
C ASP A 194 17.79 -10.21 -6.15
N HIS A 195 18.71 -9.71 -6.97
CA HIS A 195 18.85 -10.06 -8.39
C HIS A 195 17.64 -9.70 -9.28
N LEU A 196 16.80 -8.74 -8.83
CA LEU A 196 15.71 -8.18 -9.61
C LEU A 196 15.94 -6.70 -9.88
N ASP A 197 15.60 -6.26 -11.06
CA ASP A 197 15.51 -4.84 -11.37
C ASP A 197 14.31 -4.23 -10.66
N LYS A 198 14.49 -3.05 -10.07
CA LYS A 198 13.43 -2.37 -9.31
C LYS A 198 12.19 -2.07 -10.14
N ASP A 199 12.39 -1.83 -11.44
CA ASP A 199 11.33 -1.47 -12.38
C ASP A 199 10.72 -2.70 -13.08
N ALA A 200 11.13 -3.93 -12.71
CA ALA A 200 10.61 -5.14 -13.32
C ALA A 200 9.29 -5.60 -12.71
N ILE A 201 9.22 -5.56 -11.38
CA ILE A 201 8.12 -6.11 -10.59
C ILE A 201 7.88 -5.25 -9.34
N GLU A 202 6.62 -4.97 -9.06
CA GLU A 202 6.15 -4.22 -7.91
C GLU A 202 5.49 -5.17 -6.91
N ILE A 203 5.73 -4.96 -5.61
CA ILE A 203 4.96 -5.60 -4.55
C ILE A 203 4.04 -4.53 -3.95
N ASP A 204 2.75 -4.58 -4.26
CA ASP A 204 1.79 -3.59 -3.78
C ASP A 204 1.00 -4.05 -2.53
N THR A 205 1.10 -5.33 -2.17
CA THR A 205 0.53 -5.87 -0.94
C THR A 205 1.40 -6.99 -0.40
N ILE A 206 1.60 -7.02 0.92
CA ILE A 206 2.26 -8.13 1.63
C ILE A 206 1.59 -8.36 2.97
N ASN A 207 1.39 -9.64 3.33
CA ASN A 207 0.87 -10.05 4.62
C ASN A 207 1.74 -11.15 5.22
N PHE A 208 1.98 -11.03 6.53
CA PHE A 208 2.68 -11.99 7.37
C PHE A 208 1.70 -12.52 8.41
N SER A 209 1.64 -13.82 8.62
CA SER A 209 0.78 -14.45 9.64
C SER A 209 1.41 -15.71 10.21
N GLY A 210 0.88 -16.14 11.36
CA GLY A 210 1.36 -17.32 12.08
C GLY A 210 2.42 -17.02 13.12
N PRO A 211 2.88 -18.06 13.85
CA PRO A 211 3.67 -17.91 15.08
C PRO A 211 5.01 -17.18 14.90
N ASN A 212 5.66 -17.30 13.74
CA ASN A 212 6.90 -16.58 13.47
C ASN A 212 6.69 -15.06 13.31
N PHE A 213 5.44 -14.61 13.16
CA PHE A 213 5.09 -13.22 12.84
C PHE A 213 4.09 -12.59 13.82
N GLU A 214 3.89 -13.16 15.03
CA GLU A 214 2.92 -12.63 16.02
C GLU A 214 3.14 -11.16 16.39
N GLY A 215 4.37 -10.68 16.35
CA GLY A 215 4.70 -9.27 16.62
C GLY A 215 4.73 -8.36 15.38
N VAL A 216 4.40 -8.88 14.20
CA VAL A 216 4.50 -8.14 12.94
C VAL A 216 3.20 -7.39 12.66
N ASP A 217 3.27 -6.06 12.58
CA ASP A 217 2.14 -5.24 12.07
C ASP A 217 2.24 -5.11 10.54
N ASN A 218 1.28 -5.69 9.82
CA ASN A 218 1.26 -5.69 8.36
C ASN A 218 1.13 -4.29 7.76
N ARG A 219 0.54 -3.31 8.47
CA ARG A 219 0.49 -1.91 8.04
C ARG A 219 1.89 -1.29 8.02
N LEU A 220 2.69 -1.65 9.03
CA LEU A 220 4.08 -1.20 9.10
C LEU A 220 4.93 -1.83 7.98
N MET A 221 4.67 -3.10 7.64
CA MET A 221 5.31 -3.74 6.49
C MET A 221 4.91 -3.07 5.18
N SER A 222 3.65 -2.72 5.01
CA SER A 222 3.15 -1.97 3.85
C SER A 222 3.77 -0.56 3.75
N LEU A 223 3.94 0.16 4.89
CA LEU A 223 4.72 1.41 4.90
C LEU A 223 6.15 1.20 4.39
N GLN A 224 6.79 0.08 4.77
CA GLN A 224 8.14 -0.23 4.28
C GLN A 224 8.18 -0.45 2.77
N LEU A 225 7.13 -1.01 2.15
CA LEU A 225 7.06 -1.13 0.69
C LEU A 225 7.13 0.24 0.03
N VAL A 226 6.31 1.20 0.48
CA VAL A 226 6.30 2.57 -0.06
C VAL A 226 7.64 3.29 0.23
N LYS A 227 8.13 3.20 1.48
CA LYS A 227 9.40 3.82 1.90
C LYS A 227 10.60 3.33 1.09
N LYS A 228 10.61 2.06 0.68
CA LYS A 228 11.69 1.45 -0.11
C LYS A 228 11.49 1.59 -1.62
N GLY A 229 10.39 2.20 -2.06
CA GLY A 229 10.04 2.35 -3.48
C GLY A 229 9.69 1.03 -4.17
N MET A 230 9.19 0.06 -3.41
CA MET A 230 8.71 -1.23 -3.93
C MET A 230 7.29 -1.12 -4.48
N THR A 231 6.55 -0.09 -4.07
CA THR A 231 5.28 0.38 -4.62
C THR A 231 5.15 1.87 -4.40
N GLU A 232 4.28 2.52 -5.15
CA GLU A 232 4.00 3.96 -4.99
C GLU A 232 2.96 4.25 -3.92
N ALA A 233 2.02 3.32 -3.67
CA ALA A 233 0.97 3.49 -2.66
C ALA A 233 0.45 2.16 -2.12
N VAL A 234 -0.02 2.17 -0.87
CA VAL A 234 -0.71 1.08 -0.19
C VAL A 234 -1.99 1.60 0.46
N MET A 235 -2.97 0.71 0.66
CA MET A 235 -4.26 1.07 1.24
C MET A 235 -4.64 0.15 2.40
N PHE A 236 -5.38 0.70 3.36
CA PHE A 236 -5.94 -0.01 4.51
C PHE A 236 -7.45 0.23 4.60
N ASN A 237 -8.19 -0.81 4.91
CA ASN A 237 -9.62 -0.69 5.21
C ASN A 237 -9.86 -0.16 6.64
N PRO A 238 -11.11 0.15 7.03
CA PRO A 238 -11.44 0.62 8.38
C PRO A 238 -10.99 -0.32 9.52
N ASN A 239 -10.87 -1.61 9.26
CA ASN A 239 -10.36 -2.59 10.24
C ASN A 239 -8.83 -2.58 10.33
N GLY A 240 -8.14 -1.78 9.51
CA GLY A 240 -6.68 -1.69 9.46
C GLY A 240 -6.01 -2.82 8.66
N ASN A 241 -6.77 -3.61 7.92
CA ASN A 241 -6.22 -4.66 7.05
C ASN A 241 -5.79 -4.06 5.71
N ASN A 242 -4.72 -4.62 5.14
CA ASN A 242 -4.28 -4.30 3.80
C ASN A 242 -5.38 -4.60 2.78
N ILE A 243 -5.61 -3.69 1.84
CA ILE A 243 -6.52 -3.88 0.71
C ILE A 243 -5.81 -3.56 -0.60
N LEU A 244 -6.12 -4.34 -1.62
CA LEU A 244 -5.54 -4.16 -2.95
C LEU A 244 -6.20 -2.98 -3.66
N PRO A 245 -5.45 -1.91 -4.03
CA PRO A 245 -6.00 -0.75 -4.70
C PRO A 245 -6.77 -1.09 -5.98
N ALA A 246 -6.27 -2.04 -6.78
CA ALA A 246 -6.90 -2.48 -8.01
C ALA A 246 -8.31 -3.09 -7.80
N ARG A 247 -8.56 -3.73 -6.65
CA ARG A 247 -9.89 -4.30 -6.30
C ARG A 247 -10.83 -3.21 -5.76
N GLU A 248 -10.30 -2.38 -4.85
CA GLU A 248 -11.12 -1.39 -4.14
C GLU A 248 -11.56 -0.24 -5.04
N LEU A 249 -10.70 0.21 -5.96
CA LEU A 249 -10.92 1.40 -6.77
C LEU A 249 -11.51 1.11 -8.16
N TYR A 250 -11.59 -0.17 -8.56
CA TYR A 250 -12.01 -0.53 -9.91
C TYR A 250 -13.42 -0.04 -10.25
N LYS A 251 -13.51 0.86 -11.24
CA LYS A 251 -14.77 1.47 -11.70
C LYS A 251 -15.56 2.18 -10.61
N LYS A 252 -14.91 2.66 -9.55
CA LYS A 252 -15.52 3.44 -8.46
C LYS A 252 -15.45 4.93 -8.74
N ASN A 253 -16.39 5.68 -8.16
CA ASN A 253 -16.25 7.11 -7.96
C ASN A 253 -15.33 7.35 -6.76
N ILE A 254 -14.44 8.32 -6.82
CA ILE A 254 -13.43 8.51 -5.78
C ILE A 254 -13.47 9.94 -5.25
N LEU A 255 -13.62 10.08 -3.93
CA LEU A 255 -13.37 11.32 -3.20
C LEU A 255 -12.09 11.12 -2.38
N ALA A 256 -11.07 11.94 -2.62
CA ALA A 256 -9.82 11.85 -1.88
C ALA A 256 -9.54 13.13 -1.09
N LEU A 257 -9.10 12.95 0.16
CA LEU A 257 -8.64 14.02 1.05
C LEU A 257 -7.18 13.76 1.39
N ARG A 258 -6.30 14.70 1.06
CA ARG A 258 -4.88 14.65 1.44
C ARG A 258 -4.64 15.51 2.66
N GLY A 259 -3.98 14.93 3.67
CA GLY A 259 -3.64 15.67 4.87
C GLY A 259 -2.58 15.00 5.73
N SER A 260 -2.09 15.74 6.72
CA SER A 260 -1.18 15.19 7.73
C SER A 260 -1.92 14.35 8.78
N PHE A 261 -3.17 14.72 9.11
CA PHE A 261 -4.03 14.08 10.14
C PHE A 261 -3.28 13.80 11.46
N ARG A 262 -2.59 14.82 11.96
CA ARG A 262 -1.66 14.71 13.10
C ARG A 262 -2.02 15.66 14.26
N PRO A 263 -3.05 15.31 15.05
CA PRO A 263 -4.08 14.32 14.82
C PRO A 263 -5.13 14.75 13.78
N VAL A 264 -6.05 13.85 13.46
CA VAL A 264 -7.30 14.19 12.77
C VAL A 264 -8.15 15.07 13.69
N THR A 265 -8.75 16.12 13.15
CA THR A 265 -9.51 17.14 13.89
C THR A 265 -10.91 17.32 13.32
N LYS A 266 -11.79 18.01 14.04
CA LYS A 266 -13.16 18.31 13.58
C LYS A 266 -13.16 18.99 12.19
N VAL A 267 -12.22 19.89 11.90
CA VAL A 267 -12.13 20.54 10.58
C VAL A 267 -11.86 19.53 9.46
N ASN A 268 -11.11 18.46 9.72
CA ASN A 268 -10.88 17.43 8.71
C ASN A 268 -12.15 16.61 8.43
N ILE A 269 -12.93 16.32 9.47
CA ILE A 269 -14.19 15.58 9.34
C ILE A 269 -15.25 16.44 8.68
N ASP A 270 -15.40 17.70 9.06
CA ASP A 270 -16.32 18.63 8.41
C ASP A 270 -15.99 18.80 6.91
N MET A 271 -14.72 18.99 6.58
CA MET A 271 -14.26 19.01 5.17
C MET A 271 -14.65 17.73 4.44
N PHE A 272 -14.48 16.57 5.05
CA PHE A 272 -14.86 15.27 4.48
C PHE A 272 -16.38 15.20 4.26
N GLU A 273 -17.17 15.39 5.30
CA GLU A 273 -18.63 15.26 5.27
C GLU A 273 -19.26 16.20 4.25
N LYS A 274 -18.89 17.48 4.29
CA LYS A 274 -19.42 18.49 3.36
C LYS A 274 -18.97 18.24 1.92
N SER A 275 -17.73 17.78 1.72
CA SER A 275 -17.27 17.37 0.38
C SER A 275 -18.00 16.15 -0.13
N LEU A 276 -18.29 15.17 0.72
CA LEU A 276 -19.04 13.97 0.34
C LEU A 276 -20.49 14.33 -0.03
N GLU A 277 -21.16 15.20 0.74
CA GLU A 277 -22.50 15.68 0.40
C GLU A 277 -22.56 16.33 -0.99
N VAL A 278 -21.57 17.17 -1.33
CA VAL A 278 -21.46 17.80 -2.66
C VAL A 278 -21.18 16.74 -3.72
N PHE A 279 -20.27 15.80 -3.46
CA PHE A 279 -19.89 14.76 -4.38
C PHE A 279 -21.04 13.82 -4.75
N LEU A 280 -21.85 13.41 -3.77
CA LEU A 280 -22.99 12.52 -3.98
C LEU A 280 -24.14 13.19 -4.77
N LYS A 281 -24.18 14.53 -4.82
CA LYS A 281 -25.13 15.29 -5.64
C LYS A 281 -24.70 15.43 -7.11
N GLU A 282 -23.47 15.04 -7.45
CA GLU A 282 -22.99 15.08 -8.83
C GLU A 282 -23.73 14.04 -9.70
N ARG A 283 -24.08 14.44 -10.93
CA ARG A 283 -24.96 13.67 -11.83
C ARG A 283 -24.51 12.22 -12.07
N ASP A 284 -23.19 12.01 -12.17
CA ASP A 284 -22.60 10.70 -12.57
C ASP A 284 -22.04 9.91 -11.37
N VAL A 285 -22.33 10.36 -10.14
CA VAL A 285 -21.87 9.71 -8.91
C VAL A 285 -22.95 8.78 -8.36
N ASN A 286 -22.55 7.58 -8.00
CA ASN A 286 -23.40 6.59 -7.37
C ASN A 286 -22.83 6.27 -5.98
N GLU A 287 -23.60 6.48 -4.93
CA GLU A 287 -23.21 6.29 -3.54
C GLU A 287 -22.64 4.87 -3.29
N ASN A 288 -23.34 3.82 -3.75
CA ASN A 288 -22.89 2.43 -3.58
C ASN A 288 -21.60 2.08 -4.36
N LYS A 289 -21.17 2.96 -5.25
CA LYS A 289 -19.93 2.84 -6.03
C LYS A 289 -18.95 3.96 -5.73
N THR A 290 -19.10 4.61 -4.59
CA THR A 290 -18.22 5.68 -4.13
C THR A 290 -17.25 5.17 -3.07
N VAL A 291 -15.98 5.54 -3.22
CA VAL A 291 -14.92 5.27 -2.25
C VAL A 291 -14.34 6.59 -1.79
N VAL A 292 -14.23 6.75 -0.48
CA VAL A 292 -13.57 7.89 0.16
C VAL A 292 -12.21 7.46 0.67
N ILE A 293 -11.18 8.24 0.34
CA ILE A 293 -9.79 7.95 0.68
C ILE A 293 -9.20 9.09 1.49
N PHE A 294 -8.66 8.77 2.66
CA PHE A 294 -7.80 9.67 3.43
C PHE A 294 -6.35 9.34 3.10
N GLU A 295 -5.68 10.24 2.40
CA GLU A 295 -4.31 10.04 1.94
C GLU A 295 -3.30 10.75 2.82
N ILE A 296 -2.28 10.01 3.24
CA ILE A 296 -1.09 10.51 3.94
C ILE A 296 0.11 10.25 3.05
N THR A 297 0.85 11.29 2.68
CA THR A 297 2.08 11.14 1.88
C THR A 297 3.28 10.80 2.78
N LEU A 298 4.32 10.18 2.23
CA LEU A 298 5.57 9.96 2.95
C LEU A 298 6.19 11.27 3.45
N SER A 299 6.07 12.35 2.69
CA SER A 299 6.53 13.69 3.10
C SER A 299 5.84 14.19 4.37
N ASN A 300 4.55 13.87 4.54
CA ASN A 300 3.80 14.17 5.75
C ASN A 300 4.22 13.33 6.97
N LEU A 301 4.90 12.21 6.75
CA LEU A 301 5.39 11.30 7.79
C LEU A 301 6.84 11.60 8.19
N THR A 302 7.58 12.35 7.37
CA THR A 302 8.98 12.65 7.61
C THR A 302 9.13 13.72 8.71
N SER A 303 9.85 13.38 9.75
CA SER A 303 10.24 14.29 10.84
C SER A 303 11.75 14.26 10.95
N GLN A 304 12.40 15.43 10.89
CA GLN A 304 13.87 15.55 10.97
C GLN A 304 14.65 14.64 10.00
N GLY A 305 14.10 14.41 8.80
CA GLY A 305 14.72 13.58 7.76
C GLY A 305 14.41 12.08 7.83
N GLU A 306 13.74 11.59 8.88
CA GLU A 306 13.34 10.20 9.03
C GLU A 306 11.83 10.06 9.20
N ILE A 307 11.28 8.90 8.77
CA ILE A 307 9.87 8.56 8.96
C ILE A 307 9.70 8.01 10.38
N ASP A 308 8.84 8.66 11.16
CA ASP A 308 8.40 8.20 12.47
C ASP A 308 7.31 7.12 12.30
N GLU A 309 7.70 5.85 12.48
CA GLU A 309 6.80 4.71 12.33
C GLU A 309 5.69 4.69 13.39
N LYS A 310 5.95 5.18 14.61
CA LYS A 310 4.94 5.27 15.68
C LYS A 310 3.88 6.31 15.30
N ASP A 311 4.32 7.48 14.88
CA ASP A 311 3.45 8.56 14.43
C ASP A 311 2.58 8.12 13.23
N PHE A 312 3.16 7.38 12.28
CA PHE A 312 2.40 6.76 11.18
C PHE A 312 1.30 5.84 11.72
N MET A 313 1.66 4.91 12.61
CA MET A 313 0.71 3.95 13.16
C MET A 313 -0.43 4.64 13.94
N ASP A 314 -0.12 5.70 14.67
CA ASP A 314 -1.09 6.49 15.39
C ASP A 314 -2.11 7.13 14.43
N ARG A 315 -1.66 7.78 13.37
CA ARG A 315 -2.53 8.39 12.35
C ARG A 315 -3.40 7.37 11.63
N ALA A 316 -2.80 6.28 11.14
CA ALA A 316 -3.52 5.23 10.44
C ALA A 316 -4.60 4.58 11.34
N LYS A 317 -4.26 4.31 12.62
CA LYS A 317 -5.20 3.76 13.59
C LYS A 317 -6.39 4.68 13.85
N LEU A 318 -6.14 6.00 14.01
CA LEU A 318 -7.22 6.96 14.23
C LEU A 318 -8.16 7.05 13.04
N LEU A 319 -7.63 7.20 11.84
CA LEU A 319 -8.47 7.30 10.62
C LEU A 319 -9.27 6.01 10.37
N CYS A 320 -8.64 4.84 10.55
CA CYS A 320 -9.33 3.56 10.44
C CYS A 320 -10.45 3.43 11.49
N SER A 321 -10.22 3.87 12.75
CA SER A 321 -11.23 3.80 13.81
C SER A 321 -12.46 4.69 13.56
N LEU A 322 -12.31 5.73 12.73
CA LEU A 322 -13.40 6.58 12.24
C LEU A 322 -14.14 5.97 11.04
N GLY A 323 -13.79 4.77 10.62
CA GLY A 323 -14.45 4.08 9.51
C GLY A 323 -13.90 4.44 8.11
N HIS A 324 -12.72 5.06 8.02
CA HIS A 324 -12.18 5.53 6.75
C HIS A 324 -11.15 4.58 6.13
N ILE A 325 -11.11 4.57 4.79
CA ILE A 325 -10.03 3.95 4.03
C ILE A 325 -8.83 4.92 4.05
N VAL A 326 -7.68 4.38 4.42
CA VAL A 326 -6.43 5.13 4.50
C VAL A 326 -5.50 4.70 3.38
N MET A 327 -4.95 5.68 2.64
CA MET A 327 -3.91 5.46 1.62
C MET A 327 -2.60 6.09 2.10
N ILE A 328 -1.52 5.35 1.98
CA ILE A 328 -0.15 5.87 2.16
C ILE A 328 0.52 5.91 0.80
N SER A 329 1.06 7.05 0.43
CA SER A 329 1.63 7.26 -0.90
C SER A 329 2.99 7.97 -0.89
N ASN A 330 3.72 7.82 -1.99
CA ASN A 330 4.92 8.60 -2.27
C ASN A 330 4.67 9.73 -3.28
N PHE A 331 3.42 10.17 -3.42
CA PHE A 331 3.06 11.23 -4.34
C PHE A 331 3.28 12.60 -3.71
N LYS A 332 4.30 13.32 -4.10
CA LYS A 332 4.50 14.71 -3.64
C LYS A 332 3.41 15.62 -4.21
N GLU A 333 3.18 15.55 -5.52
CA GLU A 333 2.27 16.40 -6.27
C GLU A 333 0.90 15.73 -6.43
N TYR A 334 -0.16 16.55 -6.47
CA TYR A 334 -1.54 16.06 -6.61
C TYR A 334 -1.81 15.39 -7.97
N TYR A 335 -1.15 15.83 -9.05
CA TYR A 335 -1.33 15.20 -10.36
C TYR A 335 -0.89 13.73 -10.36
N ARG A 336 0.14 13.36 -9.58
CA ARG A 336 0.59 11.96 -9.45
C ARG A 336 -0.45 11.10 -8.75
N LEU A 337 -1.09 11.63 -7.70
CA LEU A 337 -2.20 10.94 -7.05
C LEU A 337 -3.34 10.68 -8.04
N VAL A 338 -3.73 11.71 -8.79
CA VAL A 338 -4.83 11.61 -9.77
C VAL A 338 -4.46 10.63 -10.90
N ASP A 339 -3.23 10.68 -11.39
CA ASP A 339 -2.74 9.75 -12.43
C ASP A 339 -2.77 8.29 -11.92
N TYR A 340 -2.32 8.06 -10.69
CA TYR A 340 -2.40 6.75 -10.05
C TYR A 340 -3.84 6.25 -9.92
N LEU A 341 -4.75 7.05 -9.37
CA LEU A 341 -6.16 6.68 -9.22
C LEU A 341 -6.84 6.44 -10.58
N SER A 342 -6.44 7.20 -11.60
CA SER A 342 -6.95 7.09 -12.98
C SER A 342 -6.61 5.77 -13.67
N GLN A 343 -5.65 5.00 -13.16
CA GLN A 343 -5.33 3.66 -13.66
C GLN A 343 -6.46 2.66 -13.34
N TYR A 344 -7.22 2.90 -12.28
CA TYR A 344 -8.27 2.00 -11.78
C TYR A 344 -9.68 2.41 -12.18
N THR A 345 -9.91 3.70 -12.37
CA THR A 345 -11.24 4.22 -12.69
C THR A 345 -11.22 5.36 -13.72
N LYS A 346 -12.29 5.43 -14.52
CA LYS A 346 -12.62 6.57 -15.39
C LYS A 346 -13.89 7.26 -14.92
N LYS A 347 -14.38 6.92 -13.72
CA LYS A 347 -15.54 7.53 -13.11
C LYS A 347 -15.20 8.90 -12.52
N GLN A 348 -16.21 9.59 -11.98
CA GLN A 348 -16.02 10.88 -11.34
C GLN A 348 -15.03 10.79 -10.18
N MET A 349 -14.10 11.74 -10.14
CA MET A 349 -13.16 11.90 -9.03
C MET A 349 -13.27 13.32 -8.47
N ALA A 350 -13.06 13.46 -7.16
CA ALA A 350 -12.90 14.74 -6.51
C ALA A 350 -11.75 14.73 -5.51
N LEU A 351 -11.06 15.87 -5.42
CA LEU A 351 -10.09 16.15 -4.37
C LEU A 351 -10.67 17.21 -3.45
N ALA A 352 -10.85 16.89 -2.18
CA ALA A 352 -11.20 17.90 -1.16
C ALA A 352 -9.91 18.45 -0.53
N MET A 353 -9.76 19.75 -0.50
CA MET A 353 -8.57 20.41 0.04
C MET A 353 -8.86 21.83 0.54
N GLY A 354 -8.06 22.29 1.49
CA GLY A 354 -8.09 23.68 1.94
C GLY A 354 -7.44 24.64 0.95
N VAL A 355 -7.78 25.93 1.06
CA VAL A 355 -7.30 27.00 0.17
C VAL A 355 -5.76 27.04 0.07
N ASN A 356 -5.05 26.86 1.18
CA ASN A 356 -3.57 26.91 1.16
C ASN A 356 -2.97 25.83 0.25
N ASN A 357 -3.41 24.59 0.39
CA ASN A 357 -2.95 23.48 -0.45
C ASN A 357 -3.33 23.70 -1.92
N PHE A 358 -4.51 24.31 -2.16
CA PHE A 358 -4.92 24.63 -3.52
C PHE A 358 -4.05 25.73 -4.15
N VAL A 359 -3.66 26.76 -3.40
CA VAL A 359 -2.74 27.80 -3.88
C VAL A 359 -1.36 27.21 -4.22
N GLU A 360 -0.86 26.27 -3.41
CA GLU A 360 0.41 25.57 -3.66
C GLU A 360 0.44 24.79 -4.97
N ILE A 361 -0.70 24.29 -5.46
CA ILE A 361 -0.78 23.60 -6.78
C ILE A 361 -0.38 24.53 -7.92
N PHE A 362 -0.53 25.84 -7.77
CA PHE A 362 -0.15 26.83 -8.78
C PHE A 362 1.30 27.31 -8.69
N ASP A 363 2.13 26.71 -7.81
CA ASP A 363 3.56 27.00 -7.76
C ASP A 363 4.31 26.16 -8.81
N GLU A 364 4.86 26.84 -9.81
CA GLU A 364 5.60 26.22 -10.93
C GLU A 364 6.83 25.41 -10.48
N ASN A 365 7.39 25.72 -9.30
CA ASN A 365 8.57 25.03 -8.78
C ASN A 365 8.32 23.55 -8.48
N TYR A 366 7.08 23.13 -8.28
CA TYR A 366 6.71 21.71 -8.09
C TYR A 366 6.76 20.90 -9.39
N TYR A 367 6.88 21.52 -10.56
CA TYR A 367 6.73 20.86 -11.86
C TYR A 367 7.95 20.97 -12.77
N THR A 368 9.09 21.34 -12.22
CA THR A 368 10.35 21.53 -12.98
C THR A 368 10.85 20.25 -13.65
N ASP A 369 10.46 19.08 -13.11
CA ASP A 369 10.84 17.77 -13.67
C ASP A 369 9.96 17.34 -14.86
N LEU A 370 8.88 18.08 -15.16
CA LEU A 370 8.01 17.84 -16.30
C LEU A 370 8.43 18.70 -17.48
N SER A 371 8.54 18.09 -18.67
CA SER A 371 8.91 18.80 -19.91
C SER A 371 7.93 19.94 -20.25
N GLY A 372 6.64 19.75 -19.98
CA GLY A 372 5.59 20.74 -20.14
C GLY A 372 5.29 21.56 -18.89
N GLY A 373 6.09 21.40 -17.81
CA GLY A 373 5.94 22.14 -16.57
C GLY A 373 4.52 22.03 -15.96
N ILE A 374 4.03 23.13 -15.43
CA ILE A 374 2.70 23.22 -14.80
C ILE A 374 1.56 22.87 -15.78
N LEU A 375 1.68 23.16 -17.06
CA LEU A 375 0.67 22.85 -18.07
C LEU A 375 0.50 21.35 -18.25
N GLU A 376 1.59 20.62 -18.28
CA GLU A 376 1.56 19.15 -18.32
C GLU A 376 0.94 18.56 -17.04
N ALA A 377 1.32 19.07 -15.87
CA ALA A 377 0.77 18.63 -14.58
C ALA A 377 -0.75 18.82 -14.52
N PHE A 378 -1.25 19.99 -14.91
CA PHE A 378 -2.69 20.29 -14.93
C PHE A 378 -3.43 19.51 -16.01
N GLY A 379 -2.80 19.29 -17.17
CA GLY A 379 -3.32 18.40 -18.19
C GLY A 379 -3.54 16.98 -17.67
N LYS A 380 -2.56 16.39 -16.98
CA LYS A 380 -2.67 15.08 -16.33
C LYS A 380 -3.71 15.08 -15.20
N MET A 381 -3.75 16.14 -14.39
CA MET A 381 -4.67 16.22 -13.27
C MET A 381 -6.14 16.34 -13.72
N PHE A 382 -6.44 17.18 -14.69
CA PHE A 382 -7.82 17.47 -15.12
C PHE A 382 -8.27 16.74 -16.39
N TYR A 383 -7.43 15.84 -16.93
CA TYR A 383 -7.75 15.01 -18.10
C TYR A 383 -9.01 14.15 -17.90
N ASN A 384 -9.15 13.55 -16.73
CA ASN A 384 -10.35 12.79 -16.36
C ASN A 384 -11.39 13.70 -15.71
N ASN A 385 -12.53 13.14 -15.36
CA ASN A 385 -13.62 13.85 -14.67
C ASN A 385 -13.21 14.20 -13.23
N LEU A 386 -12.14 15.00 -13.07
CA LEU A 386 -11.69 15.50 -11.77
C LEU A 386 -12.35 16.85 -11.47
N LYS A 387 -12.81 17.02 -10.24
CA LYS A 387 -13.15 18.29 -9.61
C LYS A 387 -12.35 18.50 -8.34
N VAL A 388 -12.08 19.76 -8.01
CA VAL A 388 -11.49 20.14 -6.72
C VAL A 388 -12.59 20.82 -5.89
N TYR A 389 -12.83 20.29 -4.70
CA TYR A 389 -13.71 20.89 -3.71
C TYR A 389 -12.86 21.69 -2.73
N LEU A 390 -13.09 22.99 -2.71
CA LEU A 390 -12.29 23.92 -1.96
C LEU A 390 -12.96 24.24 -0.62
N TYR A 391 -12.34 23.76 0.45
CA TYR A 391 -12.75 24.08 1.81
C TYR A 391 -12.17 25.43 2.22
N PRO A 392 -12.99 26.37 2.72
CA PRO A 392 -12.55 27.73 3.01
C PRO A 392 -11.56 27.80 4.18
N MET A 393 -10.91 28.94 4.31
CA MET A 393 -10.07 29.27 5.44
C MET A 393 -10.31 30.71 5.91
N LYS A 394 -9.86 31.07 7.09
CA LYS A 394 -9.76 32.47 7.53
C LYS A 394 -8.39 33.04 7.19
N ASP A 395 -8.34 34.28 6.71
CA ASP A 395 -7.10 35.03 6.58
C ASP A 395 -6.68 35.65 7.94
N GLU A 396 -5.52 36.31 7.98
CA GLU A 396 -4.98 36.96 9.17
C GLU A 396 -5.92 38.05 9.78
N LYS A 397 -6.91 38.51 9.02
CA LYS A 397 -7.91 39.49 9.45
C LYS A 397 -9.24 38.86 9.85
N GLY A 398 -9.32 37.51 9.80
CA GLY A 398 -10.54 36.75 10.09
C GLY A 398 -11.54 36.72 8.91
N ALA A 399 -11.18 37.22 7.74
CA ALA A 399 -12.06 37.16 6.57
C ALA A 399 -12.00 35.77 5.92
N ILE A 400 -13.17 35.27 5.47
CA ILE A 400 -13.28 33.95 4.81
C ILE A 400 -12.70 34.04 3.41
N VAL A 401 -11.77 33.16 3.11
CA VAL A 401 -11.12 32.99 1.81
C VAL A 401 -11.71 31.78 1.09
N THR A 402 -12.16 32.00 -0.14
CA THR A 402 -12.78 31.01 -1.02
C THR A 402 -12.17 31.10 -2.42
N SER A 403 -12.70 30.37 -3.38
CA SER A 403 -12.32 30.46 -4.79
C SER A 403 -12.51 31.84 -5.39
N ASN A 404 -13.32 32.74 -4.77
CA ASN A 404 -13.61 34.06 -5.29
C ASN A 404 -12.56 35.11 -4.93
N ASN A 405 -11.86 34.95 -3.81
CA ASN A 405 -10.97 35.97 -3.24
C ASN A 405 -9.58 35.44 -2.85
N LEU A 406 -9.26 34.14 -3.16
CA LEU A 406 -7.93 33.59 -2.94
C LEU A 406 -6.86 34.39 -3.71
N LYS A 407 -5.66 34.45 -3.16
CA LYS A 407 -4.54 35.19 -3.74
C LYS A 407 -3.63 34.23 -4.47
N LEU A 408 -3.49 34.41 -5.79
CA LEU A 408 -2.54 33.72 -6.64
C LEU A 408 -1.51 34.69 -7.20
N HIS A 409 -0.34 34.18 -7.59
CA HIS A 409 0.62 34.96 -8.35
C HIS A 409 -0.04 35.55 -9.61
N PRO A 410 0.21 36.82 -9.98
CA PRO A 410 -0.47 37.46 -11.12
C PRO A 410 -0.48 36.66 -12.43
N ARG A 411 0.63 35.95 -12.72
CA ARG A 411 0.75 35.10 -13.92
C ARG A 411 -0.25 33.92 -13.93
N MET A 412 -0.68 33.44 -12.76
CA MET A 412 -1.56 32.28 -12.63
C MET A 412 -3.05 32.64 -12.61
N LYS A 413 -3.40 33.92 -12.51
CA LYS A 413 -4.79 34.37 -12.36
C LYS A 413 -5.71 33.93 -13.51
N ASP A 414 -5.27 34.08 -14.76
CA ASP A 414 -6.10 33.74 -15.91
C ASP A 414 -6.12 32.22 -16.14
N PHE A 415 -5.02 31.54 -15.85
CA PHE A 415 -4.96 30.10 -15.85
C PHE A 415 -5.93 29.48 -14.81
N TYR A 416 -5.95 30.03 -13.61
CA TYR A 416 -6.92 29.65 -12.57
C TYR A 416 -8.38 29.91 -13.01
N LYS A 417 -8.67 31.09 -13.60
CA LYS A 417 -10.02 31.41 -14.08
C LYS A 417 -10.53 30.37 -15.09
N PHE A 418 -9.66 29.84 -15.95
CA PHE A 418 -10.03 28.79 -16.90
C PHE A 418 -10.63 27.58 -16.17
N PHE A 419 -9.99 27.07 -15.14
CA PHE A 419 -10.49 25.92 -14.38
C PHE A 419 -11.75 26.24 -13.59
N LYS A 420 -11.81 27.43 -13.00
CA LYS A 420 -12.98 27.87 -12.25
C LYS A 420 -14.23 28.00 -13.15
N TYR A 421 -14.12 28.67 -14.28
CA TYR A 421 -15.23 28.85 -15.21
C TYR A 421 -15.67 27.53 -15.88
N ASN A 422 -14.79 26.57 -16.00
CA ASN A 422 -15.13 25.23 -16.47
C ASN A 422 -15.66 24.30 -15.37
N GLY A 423 -15.98 24.81 -14.19
CA GLY A 423 -16.56 24.04 -13.09
C GLY A 423 -15.62 22.96 -12.50
N LYS A 424 -14.31 23.12 -12.72
CA LYS A 424 -13.30 22.20 -12.17
C LYS A 424 -12.94 22.50 -10.71
N VAL A 425 -13.29 23.70 -10.23
CA VAL A 425 -13.09 24.14 -8.85
C VAL A 425 -14.43 24.61 -8.31
N MET A 426 -14.85 24.04 -7.20
CA MET A 426 -16.12 24.33 -6.53
C MET A 426 -15.86 24.62 -5.04
N ASP A 427 -16.48 25.67 -4.51
CA ASP A 427 -16.41 25.97 -3.07
C ASP A 427 -17.34 25.08 -2.26
N ILE A 428 -16.92 24.72 -1.06
CA ILE A 428 -17.75 24.15 -0.02
C ILE A 428 -18.37 25.32 0.75
N PHE A 429 -19.69 25.42 0.76
CA PHE A 429 -20.42 26.55 1.38
C PHE A 429 -21.02 26.22 2.73
N ASP A 430 -21.43 24.98 2.95
CA ASP A 430 -22.10 24.54 4.17
C ASP A 430 -21.09 23.91 5.15
N PHE A 431 -20.22 24.75 5.71
CA PHE A 431 -19.15 24.40 6.63
C PHE A 431 -19.41 25.03 8.01
N GLU A 432 -18.78 24.47 9.06
CA GLU A 432 -18.86 25.01 10.42
C GLU A 432 -17.81 26.14 10.60
N PRO A 433 -18.23 27.42 10.70
CA PRO A 433 -17.28 28.55 10.76
C PRO A 433 -16.31 28.51 11.94
N GLU A 434 -16.71 27.92 13.05
CA GLU A 434 -15.88 27.77 14.26
C GLU A 434 -14.74 26.78 14.07
N TYR A 435 -14.89 25.81 13.14
CA TYR A 435 -13.83 24.84 12.87
C TYR A 435 -12.67 25.42 12.06
N LEU A 436 -12.86 26.57 11.39
CA LEU A 436 -11.79 27.21 10.60
C LEU A 436 -10.61 27.71 11.46
N ASP A 437 -10.79 27.81 12.78
CA ASP A 437 -9.76 28.21 13.72
C ASP A 437 -8.99 27.02 14.33
N ILE A 438 -9.32 25.78 13.94
CA ILE A 438 -8.69 24.57 14.45
C ILE A 438 -7.44 24.23 13.61
N PHE A 439 -6.27 24.28 14.23
CA PHE A 439 -4.99 23.94 13.57
C PHE A 439 -4.38 22.68 14.19
N SER A 440 -4.29 21.60 13.42
CA SER A 440 -3.74 20.31 13.91
C SER A 440 -2.35 20.44 14.55
N ARG A 441 -1.51 21.40 14.12
CA ARG A 441 -0.19 21.63 14.70
C ARG A 441 -0.26 22.15 16.14
N GLU A 442 -1.22 23.01 16.43
CA GLU A 442 -1.44 23.55 17.78
C GLU A 442 -2.01 22.48 18.70
N ILE A 443 -3.00 21.71 18.20
CA ILE A 443 -3.56 20.59 18.92
C ILE A 443 -2.48 19.54 19.27
N LEU A 444 -1.60 19.23 18.33
CA LEU A 444 -0.46 18.33 18.58
C LEU A 444 0.47 18.85 19.68
N LYS A 445 0.73 20.17 19.71
CA LYS A 445 1.55 20.80 20.74
C LYS A 445 0.87 20.69 22.11
N GLN A 446 -0.42 20.97 22.19
CA GLN A 446 -1.23 20.84 23.40
C GLN A 446 -1.23 19.40 23.94
N ILE A 447 -1.40 18.39 23.05
CA ILE A 447 -1.33 16.96 23.40
C ILE A 447 0.04 16.63 24.03
N LYS A 448 1.13 17.03 23.40
CA LYS A 448 2.50 16.76 23.88
C LYS A 448 2.80 17.41 25.22
N ASN A 449 2.27 18.61 25.45
CA ASN A 449 2.44 19.36 26.69
C ASN A 449 1.41 18.99 27.76
N ASN A 450 0.44 18.13 27.42
CA ASN A 450 -0.69 17.78 28.28
C ASN A 450 -1.47 19.03 28.76
N GLU A 451 -1.67 20.01 27.87
CA GLU A 451 -2.48 21.20 28.10
C GLU A 451 -3.97 20.82 28.12
N ALA A 452 -4.86 21.65 28.68
CA ALA A 452 -6.30 21.38 28.66
C ALA A 452 -6.96 21.88 27.36
N GLY A 453 -8.09 21.29 26.97
CA GLY A 453 -8.98 21.79 25.90
C GLY A 453 -8.69 21.25 24.50
N TRP A 454 -7.61 20.50 24.26
CA TRP A 454 -7.34 19.92 22.94
C TRP A 454 -8.36 18.87 22.49
N ASP A 455 -8.99 18.21 23.45
CA ASP A 455 -10.03 17.16 23.23
C ASP A 455 -11.29 17.74 22.58
N GLU A 456 -11.65 18.99 22.85
CA GLU A 456 -12.80 19.68 22.27
C GLU A 456 -12.71 19.88 20.75
N HIS A 457 -11.51 19.84 20.20
CA HIS A 457 -11.21 20.03 18.78
C HIS A 457 -11.15 18.72 17.96
N LEU A 458 -11.28 17.58 18.65
CA LEU A 458 -11.19 16.26 18.03
C LEU A 458 -12.58 15.64 17.78
N PRO A 459 -12.70 14.74 16.81
CA PRO A 459 -13.88 13.91 16.65
C PRO A 459 -14.16 13.07 17.90
N GLU A 460 -15.40 12.67 18.09
CA GLU A 460 -15.85 11.82 19.21
C GLU A 460 -15.01 10.53 19.31
N GLY A 461 -14.64 10.14 20.53
CA GLY A 461 -13.87 8.92 20.82
C GLY A 461 -12.37 9.01 20.52
N ILE A 462 -11.90 10.03 19.78
CA ILE A 462 -10.48 10.15 19.42
C ILE A 462 -9.60 10.57 20.60
N SER A 463 -10.09 11.45 21.45
CA SER A 463 -9.38 11.88 22.66
C SER A 463 -9.11 10.73 23.62
N GLU A 464 -10.13 9.89 23.88
CA GLU A 464 -9.97 8.70 24.72
C GLU A 464 -8.96 7.71 24.14
N MET A 465 -8.96 7.54 22.80
CA MET A 465 -8.00 6.66 22.16
C MET A 465 -6.58 7.19 22.27
N ILE A 466 -6.35 8.52 22.11
CA ILE A 466 -5.05 9.16 22.26
C ILE A 466 -4.53 8.96 23.69
N VAL A 467 -5.37 9.19 24.70
CA VAL A 467 -5.01 9.03 26.11
C VAL A 467 -4.71 7.56 26.43
N LYS A 468 -5.61 6.64 26.04
CA LYS A 468 -5.48 5.21 26.36
C LYS A 468 -4.26 4.55 25.72
N LYS A 469 -3.88 4.98 24.52
CA LYS A 469 -2.78 4.39 23.74
C LYS A 469 -1.51 5.26 23.72
N GLU A 470 -1.48 6.34 24.48
CA GLU A 470 -0.36 7.29 24.57
C GLU A 470 0.15 7.73 23.19
N MET A 471 -0.82 8.12 22.32
CA MET A 471 -0.53 8.48 20.93
C MET A 471 0.06 9.90 20.85
N PHE A 472 0.76 10.18 19.74
CA PHE A 472 1.34 11.49 19.41
C PHE A 472 2.24 12.11 20.48
N GLY A 473 2.80 11.28 21.37
CA GLY A 473 3.65 11.75 22.47
C GLY A 473 2.86 12.26 23.68
N TYR A 474 1.57 11.95 23.79
CA TYR A 474 0.81 12.17 25.00
C TYR A 474 1.50 11.44 26.17
N ASN A 475 1.70 12.16 27.29
CA ASN A 475 2.33 11.61 28.48
C ASN A 475 1.50 11.94 29.73
N PRO A 476 0.81 10.95 30.33
CA PRO A 476 -0.01 11.18 31.51
C PRO A 476 0.79 11.66 32.74
N ALA A 477 2.08 11.36 32.80
CA ALA A 477 2.93 11.77 33.91
C ALA A 477 3.14 13.31 34.00
N LEU A 478 3.03 14.02 32.87
CA LEU A 478 3.13 15.49 32.86
C LEU A 478 1.97 16.18 33.57
N LYS A 479 0.84 15.52 33.78
CA LYS A 479 -0.29 16.07 34.57
C LYS A 479 0.02 16.23 36.07
N LYS A 480 1.01 15.51 36.59
CA LYS A 480 1.37 15.49 38.01
C LYS A 480 2.36 16.59 38.38
N ILE A 481 2.87 17.37 37.44
CA ILE A 481 3.98 18.35 37.66
C ILE A 481 3.47 19.80 37.68
N LYS A 482 2.19 20.08 37.39
CA LYS A 482 1.63 21.43 37.61
C LYS A 482 1.02 21.51 39.02
N PRO A 483 1.60 22.43 39.91
CA PRO A 483 1.07 22.65 41.25
C PRO A 483 -0.32 23.27 41.21
#